data_ddfd4f974b841c57ce360f0fa1724c4f
#
_entry.id   ddfd4f974b841c57ce360f0fa1724c4f
#
_cell.length_a   1.000
_cell.length_b   1.000
_cell.length_c   1.000
_cell.angle_alpha   90.00
_cell.angle_beta   90.00
_cell.angle_gamma   90.00
#
_symmetry.space_group_name_H-M   'P 1'
#
loop_
_entity.id
_entity.type
_entity.pdbx_description
1 polymer ?
#
loop_
_entity_poly.entity_id
_entity_poly.type
_entity_poly.pdbx_seq_one_letter_code
_entity_poly.pdbx_strand_id
1 'polypeptide(L)'
;MLELDDIQYILLTRVPALTGRYEFLSFQQPAQGRAWLEAIREKIPSAKVVTDTVNLEKRWVSVAFTWNGLRALGVDEASLATFPEEFRQGMAARWQVLGDTGTNHPDNWVGDLGGPQLHAIAILFARDAAERESGAFASIRHY
;
A
#
# COMPACT_ATOMS: atom_id res chain seq x y z
N MET A 1 11.94 18.21 13.06
CA MET A 1 12.13 16.85 13.62
C MET A 1 11.12 15.96 12.94
N LEU A 2 11.48 14.75 12.52
CA LEU A 2 10.50 13.83 11.91
C LEU A 2 9.53 13.32 12.97
N GLU A 3 8.24 13.32 12.64
CA GLU A 3 7.18 12.76 13.49
C GLU A 3 7.06 11.26 13.20
N LEU A 4 7.85 10.47 13.93
CA LEU A 4 7.99 9.04 13.68
C LEU A 4 6.68 8.25 13.88
N ASP A 5 5.73 8.82 14.61
CA ASP A 5 4.40 8.22 14.83
C ASP A 5 3.57 8.20 13.56
N ASP A 6 3.80 9.16 12.64
CA ASP A 6 3.05 9.31 11.39
C ASP A 6 3.76 8.65 10.19
N ILE A 7 4.90 8.00 10.43
CA ILE A 7 5.66 7.33 9.39
C ILE A 7 5.53 5.82 9.56
N GLN A 8 5.17 5.11 8.49
CA GLN A 8 5.15 3.65 8.51
C GLN A 8 6.57 3.09 8.70
N TYR A 9 6.69 2.06 9.54
CA TYR A 9 7.95 1.40 9.89
C TYR A 9 8.81 1.02 8.67
N ILE A 10 8.18 0.49 7.62
CA ILE A 10 8.86 0.03 6.40
C ILE A 10 9.68 1.11 5.70
N LEU A 11 9.32 2.38 5.87
CA LEU A 11 9.99 3.49 5.19
C LEU A 11 11.36 3.82 5.80
N LEU A 12 11.58 3.47 7.06
CA LEU A 12 12.83 3.82 7.77
C LEU A 12 13.63 2.59 8.19
N THR A 13 13.07 1.38 8.12
CA THR A 13 13.72 0.18 8.63
C THR A 13 13.39 -1.04 7.80
N ARG A 14 14.35 -1.96 7.71
CA ARG A 14 14.14 -3.26 7.09
C ARG A 14 13.20 -4.09 7.97
N VAL A 15 12.09 -4.58 7.39
CA VAL A 15 11.18 -5.51 8.05
C VAL A 15 11.85 -6.88 8.19
N PRO A 16 11.98 -7.43 9.41
CA PRO A 16 12.61 -8.73 9.64
C PRO A 16 11.64 -9.88 9.32
N ALA A 17 11.08 -9.90 8.11
CA ALA A 17 10.16 -10.92 7.63
C ALA A 17 10.84 -11.86 6.64
N LEU A 18 10.43 -13.12 6.64
CA LEU A 18 10.92 -14.14 5.71
C LEU A 18 10.00 -14.30 4.49
N THR A 19 8.73 -13.95 4.64
CA THR A 19 7.74 -14.03 3.56
C THR A 19 6.91 -12.76 3.49
N GLY A 20 6.43 -12.44 2.28
CA GLY A 20 5.52 -11.32 2.05
C GLY A 20 4.47 -11.67 1.02
N ARG A 21 3.35 -10.96 1.06
CA ARG A 21 2.29 -11.02 0.06
C ARG A 21 1.82 -9.61 -0.25
N TYR A 22 1.62 -9.34 -1.54
CA TYR A 22 1.01 -8.12 -2.03
C TYR A 22 -0.47 -8.37 -2.30
N GLU A 23 -1.33 -7.54 -1.73
CA GLU A 23 -2.77 -7.48 -2.03
C GLU A 23 -3.05 -6.18 -2.76
N PHE A 24 -3.57 -6.29 -3.97
CA PHE A 24 -3.96 -5.16 -4.80
C PHE A 24 -5.45 -4.90 -4.59
N LEU A 25 -5.81 -3.66 -4.28
CA LEU A 25 -7.14 -3.31 -3.77
C LEU A 25 -7.82 -2.27 -4.65
N SER A 26 -9.11 -2.48 -4.86
CA SER A 26 -10.03 -1.54 -5.50
C SER A 26 -11.22 -1.28 -4.58
N PHE A 27 -11.58 -0.03 -4.36
CA PHE A 27 -12.72 0.35 -3.53
C PHE A 27 -13.87 0.82 -4.43
N GLN A 28 -15.05 0.21 -4.29
CA GLN A 28 -16.23 0.61 -5.07
C GLN A 28 -16.91 1.85 -4.48
N GLN A 29 -16.75 2.09 -3.19
CA GLN A 29 -17.30 3.22 -2.46
C GLN A 29 -16.29 3.79 -1.48
N PRO A 30 -16.22 5.13 -1.30
CA PRO A 30 -15.29 5.74 -0.34
C PRO A 30 -15.43 5.19 1.08
N ALA A 31 -16.66 4.88 1.49
CA ALA A 31 -16.93 4.32 2.82
C ALA A 31 -16.30 2.95 3.03
N GLN A 32 -16.27 2.09 2.00
CA GLN A 32 -15.62 0.79 2.06
C GLN A 32 -14.11 0.93 2.26
N GLY A 33 -13.47 1.78 1.47
CA GLY A 33 -12.02 2.03 1.58
C GLY A 33 -11.64 2.55 2.96
N ARG A 34 -12.41 3.50 3.50
CA ARG A 34 -12.18 4.04 4.85
C ARG A 34 -12.41 3.00 5.94
N ALA A 35 -13.46 2.19 5.84
CA ALA A 35 -13.72 1.12 6.79
C ALA A 35 -12.63 0.05 6.77
N TRP A 36 -12.14 -0.31 5.58
CA TRP A 36 -11.01 -1.20 5.43
C TRP A 36 -9.74 -0.63 6.09
N LEU A 37 -9.40 0.63 5.81
CA LEU A 37 -8.22 1.28 6.38
C LEU A 37 -8.30 1.33 7.92
N GLU A 38 -9.46 1.67 8.47
CA GLU A 38 -9.67 1.67 9.93
C GLU A 38 -9.49 0.28 10.54
N ALA A 39 -9.96 -0.78 9.86
CA ALA A 39 -9.83 -2.16 10.33
C ALA A 39 -8.37 -2.67 10.37
N ILE A 40 -7.49 -2.09 9.55
CA ILE A 40 -6.08 -2.49 9.50
C ILE A 40 -5.13 -1.50 10.18
N ARG A 41 -5.57 -0.31 10.52
CA ARG A 41 -4.75 0.78 11.07
C ARG A 41 -3.84 0.33 12.20
N GLU A 42 -4.39 -0.39 13.19
CA GLU A 42 -3.66 -0.88 14.35
C GLU A 42 -2.61 -1.98 14.01
N LYS A 43 -2.66 -2.51 12.79
CA LYS A 43 -1.70 -3.52 12.29
C LYS A 43 -0.55 -2.89 11.50
N ILE A 44 -0.59 -1.58 11.27
CA ILE A 44 0.44 -0.83 10.56
C ILE A 44 1.39 -0.22 11.59
N PRO A 45 2.58 -0.78 11.81
CA PRO A 45 3.50 -0.24 12.80
C PRO A 45 4.07 1.10 12.33
N SER A 46 4.17 2.05 13.25
CA SER A 46 4.87 3.31 13.00
C SER A 46 6.38 3.15 13.19
N ALA A 47 7.14 4.07 12.63
CA ALA A 47 8.59 4.10 12.76
C ALA A 47 9.08 4.35 14.20
N LYS A 48 8.24 4.83 15.10
CA LYS A 48 8.54 4.98 16.52
C LYS A 48 8.76 3.65 17.24
N VAL A 49 8.12 2.58 16.78
CA VAL A 49 8.25 1.23 17.38
C VAL A 49 9.65 0.64 17.21
N VAL A 50 10.50 1.24 16.39
CA VAL A 50 11.86 0.77 16.05
C VAL A 50 12.79 0.63 17.25
N THR A 51 12.56 1.38 18.32
CA THR A 51 13.43 1.36 19.50
C THR A 51 13.22 0.16 20.41
N ASP A 52 12.07 -0.53 20.31
CA ASP A 52 11.73 -1.71 21.10
C ASP A 52 11.72 -2.99 20.25
N THR A 53 12.84 -3.32 19.66
CA THR A 53 13.03 -4.40 18.69
C THR A 53 12.70 -5.83 19.17
N VAL A 54 12.24 -5.99 20.40
CA VAL A 54 12.11 -7.32 21.01
C VAL A 54 10.73 -7.97 20.84
N ASN A 55 9.67 -7.18 20.53
CA ASN A 55 8.30 -7.68 20.48
C ASN A 55 7.51 -7.26 19.23
N LEU A 56 8.17 -7.12 18.10
CA LEU A 56 7.41 -7.01 16.86
C LEU A 56 6.54 -8.26 16.72
N GLU A 57 5.24 -8.04 16.65
CA GLU A 57 4.29 -9.11 16.33
C GLU A 57 4.78 -9.89 15.12
N LYS A 58 4.41 -11.15 15.02
CA LYS A 58 4.86 -12.03 13.94
C LYS A 58 4.40 -11.60 12.55
N ARG A 59 3.59 -10.54 12.47
CA ARG A 59 2.94 -10.05 11.25
C ARG A 59 2.87 -8.54 11.22
N TRP A 60 3.13 -7.98 10.03
CA TRP A 60 3.03 -6.53 9.79
C TRP A 60 2.26 -6.27 8.52
N VAL A 61 1.59 -5.14 8.51
CA VAL A 61 0.94 -4.60 7.32
C VAL A 61 1.61 -3.28 6.99
N SER A 62 1.86 -3.05 5.72
CA SER A 62 2.17 -1.72 5.19
C SER A 62 1.23 -1.42 4.05
N VAL A 63 0.89 -0.16 3.85
CA VAL A 63 -0.08 0.26 2.84
C VAL A 63 0.51 1.39 2.00
N ALA A 64 0.31 1.31 0.69
CA ALA A 64 0.54 2.40 -0.22
C ALA A 64 -0.73 2.67 -1.05
N PHE A 65 -0.95 3.93 -1.39
CA PHE A 65 -2.08 4.36 -2.21
C PHE A 65 -1.59 4.91 -3.54
N THR A 66 -2.36 4.66 -4.59
CA THR A 66 -2.23 5.39 -5.84
C THR A 66 -2.94 6.74 -5.72
N TRP A 67 -2.70 7.63 -6.66
CA TRP A 67 -3.49 8.85 -6.81
C TRP A 67 -5.00 8.57 -6.88
N ASN A 68 -5.38 7.59 -7.70
CA ASN A 68 -6.79 7.17 -7.84
C ASN A 68 -7.34 6.59 -6.53
N GLY A 69 -6.50 5.93 -5.76
CA GLY A 69 -6.85 5.40 -4.44
C GLY A 69 -7.18 6.49 -3.44
N LEU A 70 -6.39 7.55 -3.39
CA LEU A 70 -6.67 8.70 -2.52
C LEU A 70 -8.00 9.38 -2.91
N ARG A 71 -8.26 9.52 -4.20
CA ARG A 71 -9.56 10.03 -4.69
C ARG A 71 -10.70 9.10 -4.32
N ALA A 72 -10.52 7.78 -4.50
CA ALA A 72 -11.53 6.77 -4.15
C ALA A 72 -11.83 6.75 -2.65
N LEU A 73 -10.89 7.14 -1.79
CA LEU A 73 -11.10 7.31 -0.35
C LEU A 73 -11.83 8.63 -0.01
N GLY A 74 -11.97 9.53 -0.97
CA GLY A 74 -12.63 10.82 -0.77
C GLY A 74 -11.72 11.88 -0.16
N VAL A 75 -10.41 11.83 -0.44
CA VAL A 75 -9.49 12.93 -0.13
C VAL A 75 -9.89 14.14 -0.97
N ASP A 76 -9.92 15.31 -0.36
CA ASP A 76 -10.34 16.54 -1.03
C ASP A 76 -9.35 17.01 -2.11
N GLU A 77 -9.86 17.71 -3.13
CA GLU A 77 -9.07 18.11 -4.29
C GLU A 77 -7.94 19.11 -3.93
N ALA A 78 -8.09 19.91 -2.88
CA ALA A 78 -7.04 20.83 -2.46
C ALA A 78 -5.84 20.07 -1.88
N SER A 79 -6.09 19.06 -1.05
CA SER A 79 -5.05 18.15 -0.56
C SER A 79 -4.41 17.36 -1.71
N LEU A 80 -5.22 16.83 -2.61
CA LEU A 80 -4.74 16.09 -3.77
C LEU A 80 -3.85 16.94 -4.69
N ALA A 81 -4.15 18.23 -4.86
CA ALA A 81 -3.36 19.14 -5.68
C ALA A 81 -1.94 19.38 -5.14
N THR A 82 -1.67 19.09 -3.88
CA THR A 82 -0.34 19.25 -3.27
C THR A 82 0.67 18.18 -3.70
N PHE A 83 0.19 17.05 -4.24
CA PHE A 83 1.08 15.96 -4.66
C PHE A 83 1.83 16.31 -5.97
N PRO A 84 3.07 15.83 -6.13
CA PRO A 84 3.84 16.00 -7.36
C PRO A 84 3.10 15.48 -8.59
N GLU A 85 3.35 16.12 -9.73
CA GLU A 85 2.75 15.75 -11.02
C GLU A 85 2.98 14.27 -11.35
N GLU A 86 4.17 13.77 -11.08
CA GLU A 86 4.58 12.39 -11.33
C GLU A 86 3.70 11.38 -10.59
N PHE A 87 3.37 11.66 -9.35
CA PHE A 87 2.49 10.83 -8.56
C PHE A 87 1.05 10.89 -9.08
N ARG A 88 0.61 12.08 -9.50
CA ARG A 88 -0.73 12.31 -10.03
C ARG A 88 -0.95 11.59 -11.36
N GLN A 89 0.05 11.59 -12.24
CA GLN A 89 0.01 10.89 -13.53
C GLN A 89 0.09 9.37 -13.37
N GLY A 90 0.88 8.89 -12.41
CA GLY A 90 1.18 7.49 -12.25
C GLY A 90 2.14 6.92 -13.30
N MET A 91 2.56 5.68 -13.13
CA MET A 91 3.60 5.06 -13.96
C MET A 91 3.12 4.82 -15.39
N ALA A 92 1.89 4.36 -15.58
CA ALA A 92 1.37 4.02 -16.91
C ALA A 92 1.35 5.23 -17.86
N ALA A 93 0.97 6.41 -17.40
CA ALA A 93 0.98 7.63 -18.22
C ALA A 93 2.40 8.13 -18.53
N ARG A 94 3.38 7.70 -17.76
CA ARG A 94 4.78 8.14 -17.85
C ARG A 94 5.71 7.10 -18.48
N TRP A 95 5.16 6.09 -19.12
CA TRP A 95 5.89 4.95 -19.67
C TRP A 95 7.11 5.34 -20.55
N GLN A 96 6.98 6.39 -21.35
CA GLN A 96 8.06 6.87 -22.22
C GLN A 96 9.26 7.38 -21.38
N VAL A 97 8.99 8.17 -20.35
CA VAL A 97 10.03 8.73 -19.46
C VAL A 97 10.68 7.63 -18.62
N LEU A 98 9.91 6.60 -18.24
CA LEU A 98 10.37 5.45 -17.47
C LEU A 98 11.10 4.40 -18.34
N GLY A 99 10.97 4.50 -19.68
CA GLY A 99 11.57 3.54 -20.60
C GLY A 99 10.80 2.21 -20.72
N ASP A 100 9.53 2.18 -20.34
CA ASP A 100 8.67 0.99 -20.40
C ASP A 100 8.19 0.75 -21.83
N THR A 101 9.09 0.26 -22.70
CA THR A 101 8.84 0.05 -24.12
C THR A 101 8.77 -1.45 -24.47
N GLY A 102 8.25 -1.76 -25.66
CA GLY A 102 8.17 -3.13 -26.15
C GLY A 102 7.34 -4.02 -25.22
N THR A 103 7.93 -5.10 -24.72
CA THR A 103 7.26 -6.03 -23.80
C THR A 103 6.91 -5.43 -22.45
N ASN A 104 7.59 -4.36 -22.06
CA ASN A 104 7.33 -3.66 -20.79
C ASN A 104 6.29 -2.54 -20.90
N HIS A 105 5.75 -2.30 -22.11
CA HIS A 105 4.73 -1.27 -22.31
C HIS A 105 3.51 -1.53 -21.41
N PRO A 106 2.87 -0.49 -20.85
CA PRO A 106 1.72 -0.63 -19.93
C PRO A 106 0.59 -1.52 -20.46
N ASP A 107 0.36 -1.55 -21.76
CA ASP A 107 -0.65 -2.42 -22.36
C ASP A 107 -0.41 -3.93 -22.15
N ASN A 108 0.81 -4.29 -21.77
CA ASN A 108 1.20 -5.66 -21.49
C ASN A 108 1.23 -5.98 -19.99
N TRP A 109 0.93 -5.01 -19.13
CA TRP A 109 0.94 -5.25 -17.68
C TRP A 109 -0.25 -6.13 -17.28
N VAL A 110 0.02 -7.12 -16.44
CA VAL A 110 -1.00 -8.06 -15.96
C VAL A 110 -1.83 -7.45 -14.83
N GLY A 111 -3.10 -7.88 -14.72
CA GLY A 111 -3.94 -7.55 -13.57
C GLY A 111 -4.33 -6.09 -13.46
N ASP A 112 -4.31 -5.33 -14.55
CA ASP A 112 -4.64 -3.89 -14.58
C ASP A 112 -3.78 -3.05 -13.62
N LEU A 113 -2.52 -3.46 -13.40
CA LEU A 113 -1.61 -2.79 -12.44
C LEU A 113 -1.29 -1.33 -12.80
N GLY A 114 -1.49 -0.93 -14.05
CA GLY A 114 -1.39 0.46 -14.50
C GLY A 114 -2.72 1.19 -14.56
N GLY A 115 -3.82 0.50 -14.31
CA GLY A 115 -5.16 1.00 -14.51
C GLY A 115 -5.70 1.88 -13.37
N PRO A 116 -6.78 2.60 -13.65
CA PRO A 116 -7.37 3.53 -12.69
C PRO A 116 -8.06 2.84 -11.51
N GLN A 117 -8.29 1.52 -11.60
CA GLN A 117 -8.96 0.76 -10.55
C GLN A 117 -8.02 0.23 -9.47
N LEU A 118 -6.71 0.34 -9.67
CA LEU A 118 -5.75 0.05 -8.62
C LEU A 118 -5.73 1.22 -7.64
N HIS A 119 -6.32 1.04 -6.46
CA HIS A 119 -6.48 2.09 -5.46
C HIS A 119 -5.42 2.00 -4.35
N ALA A 120 -5.10 0.80 -3.89
CA ALA A 120 -4.11 0.59 -2.85
C ALA A 120 -3.37 -0.73 -3.01
N ILE A 121 -2.21 -0.80 -2.37
CA ILE A 121 -1.45 -2.04 -2.18
C ILE A 121 -1.27 -2.22 -0.68
N ALA A 122 -1.74 -3.34 -0.14
CA ALA A 122 -1.34 -3.79 1.18
C ALA A 122 -0.21 -4.80 1.06
N ILE A 123 0.86 -4.61 1.83
CA ILE A 123 1.99 -5.52 1.90
C ILE A 123 1.91 -6.23 3.25
N LEU A 124 1.70 -7.53 3.20
CA LEU A 124 1.55 -8.39 4.37
C LEU A 124 2.86 -9.12 4.61
N PHE A 125 3.49 -8.85 5.73
CA PHE A 125 4.74 -9.49 6.12
C PHE A 125 4.50 -10.53 7.21
N ALA A 126 5.14 -11.68 7.11
CA ALA A 126 5.11 -12.72 8.11
C ALA A 126 6.47 -13.42 8.24
N ARG A 127 6.72 -14.05 9.39
CA ARG A 127 7.95 -14.83 9.61
C ARG A 127 7.97 -16.12 8.83
N ASP A 128 6.81 -16.72 8.62
CA ASP A 128 6.68 -17.96 7.87
C ASP A 128 5.39 -18.02 7.04
N ALA A 129 5.28 -19.04 6.20
CA ALA A 129 4.14 -19.20 5.30
C ALA A 129 2.83 -19.54 6.05
N ALA A 130 2.89 -20.25 7.16
CA ALA A 130 1.70 -20.60 7.93
C ALA A 130 1.08 -19.36 8.60
N GLU A 131 1.92 -18.49 9.14
CA GLU A 131 1.47 -17.19 9.67
C GLU A 131 0.89 -16.30 8.59
N ARG A 132 1.46 -16.30 7.38
CA ARG A 132 0.96 -15.53 6.23
C ARG A 132 -0.45 -15.97 5.84
N GLU A 133 -0.75 -17.27 5.85
CA GLU A 133 -2.05 -17.83 5.44
C GLU A 133 -3.10 -17.78 6.55
N SER A 134 -2.73 -17.45 7.77
CA SER A 134 -3.67 -17.44 8.89
C SER A 134 -4.69 -16.32 8.78
N GLY A 135 -5.88 -16.54 9.35
CA GLY A 135 -7.08 -15.71 9.20
C GLY A 135 -6.97 -14.23 9.60
N ALA A 136 -5.84 -13.78 10.18
CA ALA A 136 -5.63 -12.37 10.47
C ALA A 136 -5.58 -11.48 9.21
N PHE A 137 -5.30 -12.08 8.05
CA PHE A 137 -5.28 -11.41 6.75
C PHE A 137 -6.50 -11.74 5.86
N ALA A 138 -7.37 -12.66 6.29
CA ALA A 138 -8.54 -13.06 5.53
C ALA A 138 -9.50 -11.89 5.28
N SER A 139 -9.57 -10.94 6.20
CA SER A 139 -10.41 -9.75 6.10
C SER A 139 -9.93 -8.72 5.04
N ILE A 140 -8.73 -8.91 4.47
CA ILE A 140 -8.17 -8.00 3.45
C ILE A 140 -8.54 -8.43 2.02
N ARG A 141 -9.00 -9.68 1.84
CA ARG A 141 -9.22 -10.30 0.52
C ARG A 141 -10.48 -9.90 -0.25
N HIS A 142 -11.37 -9.07 0.29
CA HIS A 142 -12.72 -8.92 -0.25
C HIS A 142 -13.22 -7.47 -0.29
N TYR A 143 -12.41 -6.57 -0.84
CA TYR A 143 -12.86 -5.19 -1.07
C TYR A 143 -12.72 -4.77 -2.52
#